data_8c36ec0ab0de288dfc51566b5d66b83d
#
_entry.id   8c36ec0ab0de288dfc51566b5d66b83d
#
_cell.length_a   1.000
_cell.length_b   1.000
_cell.length_c   1.000
_cell.angle_alpha   90.00
_cell.angle_beta   90.00
_cell.angle_gamma   90.00
#
_symmetry.space_group_name_H-M   'P 1'
#
loop_
_entity.id
_entity.type
_entity.pdbx_description
1 polymer ?
#
loop_
_entity_poly.entity_id
_entity_poly.type
_entity_poly.pdbx_seq_one_letter_code
_entity_poly.pdbx_strand_id
1 'polypeptide(L)'
;TIFINRELSWLDFNRRVLALGKDKNVPLAEQVKFLAIYGSNLDEFFMVRVGSLQERANLEQSKSKKEKRENKTNMTAAEQLAAIMPKTAQLQADCDKYYAKALEELAGCGYRKVDFDHLSKEDERFWKKYFQTELFPILSPQIVDSRHPFPFLRNKEIYLGVLLREKHPNAQSLGIIPISSQMER
;
A
#
# COMPACT_ATOMS: atom_id res chain seq x y z
N THR A 1 26.80 19.83 -7.60
CA THR A 1 27.39 18.61 -7.01
C THR A 1 27.42 17.51 -8.08
N ILE A 2 28.49 16.73 -8.12
CA ILE A 2 28.64 15.58 -9.03
C ILE A 2 27.79 14.38 -8.54
N PHE A 3 27.37 14.41 -7.26
CA PHE A 3 26.67 13.33 -6.63
C PHE A 3 25.14 13.57 -6.60
N ILE A 4 24.38 12.53 -6.83
CA ILE A 4 22.92 12.47 -6.63
C ILE A 4 22.64 11.95 -5.22
N ASN A 5 21.61 12.48 -4.55
CA ASN A 5 21.19 11.93 -3.27
C ASN A 5 20.86 10.44 -3.38
N ARG A 6 21.30 9.65 -2.41
CA ARG A 6 21.19 8.19 -2.44
C ARG A 6 19.73 7.72 -2.54
N GLU A 7 18.82 8.36 -1.82
CA GLU A 7 17.40 7.98 -1.79
C GLU A 7 16.70 8.33 -3.11
N LEU A 8 17.05 9.47 -3.70
CA LEU A 8 16.55 9.83 -5.04
C LEU A 8 17.12 8.93 -6.14
N SER A 9 18.39 8.53 -6.04
CA SER A 9 18.99 7.55 -6.93
C SER A 9 18.34 6.18 -6.82
N TRP A 10 17.93 5.78 -5.60
CA TRP A 10 17.20 4.54 -5.39
C TRP A 10 15.81 4.58 -6.06
N LEU A 11 15.10 5.70 -5.98
CA LEU A 11 13.83 5.88 -6.72
C LEU A 11 14.03 5.79 -8.23
N ASP A 12 15.16 6.29 -8.76
CA ASP A 12 15.50 6.13 -10.19
C ASP A 12 15.79 4.67 -10.57
N PHE A 13 16.37 3.89 -9.66
CA PHE A 13 16.50 2.45 -9.85
C PHE A 13 15.09 1.81 -9.90
N ASN A 14 14.22 2.07 -8.93
CA ASN A 14 12.90 1.48 -8.91
C ASN A 14 12.02 1.93 -10.09
N ARG A 15 12.24 3.14 -10.62
CA ARG A 15 11.65 3.60 -11.88
C ARG A 15 12.04 2.72 -13.08
N ARG A 16 13.27 2.21 -13.13
CA ARG A 16 13.67 1.26 -14.17
C ARG A 16 12.98 -0.09 -14.03
N VAL A 17 12.77 -0.56 -12.79
CA VAL A 17 11.96 -1.76 -12.53
C VAL A 17 10.53 -1.55 -13.01
N LEU A 18 9.91 -0.40 -12.66
CA LEU A 18 8.57 -0.03 -13.10
C LEU A 18 8.46 0.02 -14.64
N ALA A 19 9.49 0.48 -15.34
CA ALA A 19 9.48 0.59 -16.79
C ALA A 19 9.32 -0.77 -17.51
N LEU A 20 9.76 -1.87 -16.90
CA LEU A 20 9.56 -3.23 -17.41
C LEU A 20 8.09 -3.64 -17.37
N GLY A 21 7.28 -3.04 -16.49
CA GLY A 21 5.83 -3.26 -16.42
C GLY A 21 5.03 -2.70 -17.61
N LYS A 22 5.67 -1.96 -18.51
CA LYS A 22 5.07 -1.45 -19.76
C LYS A 22 5.82 -1.84 -21.02
N ASP A 23 6.95 -2.54 -20.90
CA ASP A 23 7.79 -2.91 -22.03
C ASP A 23 7.13 -4.03 -22.84
N LYS A 24 6.78 -3.76 -24.08
CA LYS A 24 6.14 -4.71 -25.00
C LYS A 24 7.00 -5.93 -25.36
N ASN A 25 8.31 -5.86 -25.11
CA ASN A 25 9.21 -7.00 -25.30
C ASN A 25 9.18 -7.95 -24.10
N VAL A 26 8.55 -7.55 -22.98
CA VAL A 26 8.36 -8.38 -21.79
C VAL A 26 6.99 -9.05 -21.87
N PRO A 27 6.87 -10.39 -21.67
CA PRO A 27 5.60 -11.07 -21.65
C PRO A 27 4.62 -10.46 -20.63
N LEU A 28 3.31 -10.42 -20.94
CA LEU A 28 2.30 -9.72 -20.14
C LEU A 28 2.30 -10.13 -18.66
N ALA A 29 2.40 -11.45 -18.36
CA ALA A 29 2.46 -11.94 -16.99
C ALA A 29 3.71 -11.43 -16.24
N GLU A 30 4.84 -11.33 -16.91
CA GLU A 30 6.07 -10.77 -16.35
C GLU A 30 5.96 -9.24 -16.17
N GLN A 31 5.25 -8.53 -17.06
CA GLN A 31 4.98 -7.10 -16.85
C GLN A 31 4.22 -6.88 -15.53
N VAL A 32 3.15 -7.65 -15.28
CA VAL A 32 2.39 -7.59 -14.01
C VAL A 32 3.29 -7.91 -12.81
N LYS A 33 4.17 -8.88 -12.94
CA LYS A 33 5.14 -9.24 -11.90
C LYS A 33 6.12 -8.10 -11.60
N PHE A 34 6.61 -7.38 -12.62
CA PHE A 34 7.47 -6.21 -12.41
C PHE A 34 6.72 -5.05 -11.74
N LEU A 35 5.42 -4.85 -12.01
CA LEU A 35 4.60 -3.89 -11.26
C LEU A 35 4.49 -4.28 -9.77
N ALA A 36 4.31 -5.57 -9.47
CA ALA A 36 4.28 -6.06 -8.10
C ALA A 36 5.64 -5.90 -7.39
N ILE A 37 6.75 -6.18 -8.09
CA ILE A 37 8.12 -5.98 -7.57
C ILE A 37 8.35 -4.49 -7.28
N TYR A 38 7.94 -3.59 -8.18
CA TYR A 38 8.02 -2.15 -7.95
C TYR A 38 7.30 -1.75 -6.66
N GLY A 39 6.07 -2.22 -6.45
CA GLY A 39 5.27 -1.94 -5.25
C GLY A 39 5.95 -2.46 -3.98
N SER A 40 6.40 -3.71 -3.99
CA SER A 40 7.10 -4.32 -2.85
C SER A 40 8.39 -3.57 -2.49
N ASN A 41 9.18 -3.18 -3.50
CA ASN A 41 10.38 -2.37 -3.30
C ASN A 41 10.05 -1.01 -2.68
N LEU A 42 8.96 -0.37 -3.13
CA LEU A 42 8.53 0.93 -2.62
C LEU A 42 8.07 0.83 -1.15
N ASP A 43 7.33 -0.20 -0.81
CA ASP A 43 6.93 -0.49 0.57
C ASP A 43 8.14 -0.59 1.51
N GLU A 44 9.14 -1.37 1.13
CA GLU A 44 10.37 -1.53 1.92
C GLU A 44 11.14 -0.21 2.04
N PHE A 45 11.23 0.54 0.94
CA PHE A 45 11.85 1.86 0.93
C PHE A 45 11.17 2.81 1.93
N PHE A 46 9.85 2.86 1.95
CA PHE A 46 9.12 3.69 2.90
C PHE A 46 9.29 3.23 4.34
N MET A 47 9.19 1.92 4.60
CA MET A 47 9.35 1.39 5.97
C MET A 47 10.73 1.66 6.55
N VAL A 48 11.77 1.48 5.75
CA VAL A 48 13.15 1.53 6.24
C VAL A 48 13.77 2.91 6.07
N ARG A 49 13.71 3.46 4.84
CA ARG A 49 14.44 4.70 4.50
C ARG A 49 13.66 5.95 4.84
N VAL A 50 12.42 6.03 4.35
CA VAL A 50 11.57 7.21 4.59
C VAL A 50 11.20 7.30 6.07
N GLY A 51 10.89 6.19 6.73
CA GLY A 51 10.65 6.15 8.18
C GLY A 51 11.82 6.70 8.99
N SER A 52 13.05 6.26 8.69
CA SER A 52 14.26 6.78 9.36
C SER A 52 14.52 8.27 9.07
N LEU A 53 14.22 8.74 7.86
CA LEU A 53 14.32 10.17 7.54
C LEU A 53 13.27 11.00 8.28
N GLN A 54 12.04 10.50 8.39
CA GLN A 54 10.95 11.16 9.10
C GLN A 54 11.26 11.28 10.61
N GLU A 55 11.75 10.21 11.21
CA GLU A 55 12.18 10.24 12.62
C GLU A 55 13.29 11.26 12.84
N ARG A 56 14.28 11.30 11.94
CA ARG A 56 15.37 12.28 12.01
C ARG A 56 14.86 13.71 11.86
N ALA A 57 13.97 13.98 10.91
CA ALA A 57 13.38 15.31 10.71
C ALA A 57 12.62 15.76 11.95
N ASN A 58 11.84 14.88 12.60
CA ASN A 58 11.12 15.17 13.83
C ASN A 58 12.08 15.48 14.99
N LEU A 59 13.18 14.76 15.12
CA LEU A 59 14.20 15.00 16.16
C LEU A 59 14.96 16.32 15.93
N GLU A 60 15.21 16.69 14.68
CA GLU A 60 15.85 17.95 14.33
C GLU A 60 14.97 19.16 14.66
N GLN A 61 13.65 19.05 14.48
CA GLN A 61 12.68 20.08 14.86
C GLN A 61 12.50 20.25 16.38
N SER A 62 12.62 19.16 17.15
CA SER A 62 12.33 19.16 18.59
C SER A 62 13.50 19.58 19.47
N LYS A 63 14.73 19.63 18.95
CA LYS A 63 15.93 19.93 19.72
C LYS A 63 16.79 20.93 18.94
N SER A 64 17.31 21.93 19.64
CA SER A 64 18.31 22.87 19.16
C SER A 64 19.68 22.20 18.77
N LYS A 65 19.64 20.97 18.27
CA LYS A 65 20.79 20.23 17.77
C LYS A 65 21.08 20.64 16.34
N LYS A 66 22.37 20.88 16.03
CA LYS A 66 22.86 21.10 14.67
C LYS A 66 22.20 20.12 13.69
N GLU A 67 21.53 20.66 12.67
CA GLU A 67 20.98 19.89 11.54
C GLU A 67 22.05 18.96 10.99
N LYS A 68 21.75 17.68 10.96
CA LYS A 68 22.67 16.67 10.42
C LYS A 68 22.42 16.54 8.92
N ARG A 69 23.32 17.11 8.13
CA ARG A 69 23.23 17.08 6.66
C ARG A 69 23.84 15.81 6.08
N GLU A 70 23.31 15.36 4.96
CA GLU A 70 23.83 14.23 4.21
C GLU A 70 25.19 14.62 3.56
N ASN A 71 26.17 13.71 3.59
CA ASN A 71 27.56 14.00 3.28
C ASN A 71 27.85 14.40 1.82
N LYS A 72 27.03 13.97 0.87
CA LYS A 72 27.31 14.10 -0.58
C LYS A 72 26.55 15.25 -1.21
N THR A 73 25.26 15.39 -0.86
CA THR A 73 24.37 16.41 -1.42
C THR A 73 24.08 17.55 -0.46
N ASN A 74 24.53 17.44 0.79
CA ASN A 74 24.32 18.43 1.84
C ASN A 74 22.85 18.71 2.16
N MET A 75 21.95 17.76 1.85
CA MET A 75 20.52 17.85 2.14
C MET A 75 20.23 17.48 3.59
N THR A 76 19.32 18.22 4.23
CA THR A 76 18.72 17.84 5.52
C THR A 76 17.73 16.67 5.34
N ALA A 77 17.28 16.07 6.44
CA ALA A 77 16.23 15.02 6.36
C ALA A 77 14.93 15.57 5.78
N ALA A 78 14.52 16.76 6.17
CA ALA A 78 13.33 17.42 5.64
C ALA A 78 13.42 17.73 4.14
N GLU A 79 14.57 18.23 3.67
CA GLU A 79 14.81 18.48 2.23
C GLU A 79 14.78 17.20 1.42
N GLN A 80 15.32 16.10 1.95
CA GLN A 80 15.25 14.78 1.30
C GLN A 80 13.80 14.29 1.20
N LEU A 81 13.02 14.37 2.29
CA LEU A 81 11.60 14.01 2.28
C LEU A 81 10.80 14.85 1.28
N ALA A 82 11.01 16.17 1.27
CA ALA A 82 10.36 17.07 0.33
C ALA A 82 10.66 16.73 -1.15
N ALA A 83 11.84 16.18 -1.45
CA ALA A 83 12.19 15.73 -2.79
C ALA A 83 11.67 14.32 -3.11
N ILE A 84 11.59 13.42 -2.13
CA ILE A 84 11.12 12.03 -2.28
C ILE A 84 9.62 12.00 -2.60
N MET A 85 8.79 12.73 -1.83
CA MET A 85 7.33 12.62 -1.91
C MET A 85 6.76 12.91 -3.30
N PRO A 86 7.07 14.03 -3.99
CA PRO A 86 6.53 14.30 -5.31
C PRO A 86 7.03 13.30 -6.37
N LYS A 87 8.29 12.86 -6.26
CA LYS A 87 8.87 11.86 -7.16
C LYS A 87 8.15 10.51 -7.01
N THR A 88 7.85 10.11 -5.78
CA THR A 88 7.10 8.89 -5.50
C THR A 88 5.67 8.99 -6.02
N ALA A 89 4.98 10.12 -5.79
CA ALA A 89 3.63 10.33 -6.30
C ALA A 89 3.56 10.20 -7.84
N GLN A 90 4.55 10.74 -8.53
CA GLN A 90 4.63 10.59 -10.01
C GLN A 90 4.83 9.13 -10.41
N LEU A 91 5.74 8.40 -9.75
CA LEU A 91 5.98 6.99 -10.05
C LEU A 91 4.75 6.12 -9.75
N GLN A 92 3.99 6.44 -8.70
CA GLN A 92 2.76 5.74 -8.37
C GLN A 92 1.68 5.97 -9.45
N ALA A 93 1.50 7.20 -9.92
CA ALA A 93 0.58 7.50 -11.00
C ALA A 93 0.95 6.77 -12.32
N ASP A 94 2.25 6.63 -12.59
CA ASP A 94 2.72 5.83 -13.73
C ASP A 94 2.44 4.34 -13.53
N CYS A 95 2.62 3.81 -12.31
CA CYS A 95 2.31 2.42 -11.96
C CYS A 95 0.83 2.11 -12.16
N ASP A 96 -0.06 2.98 -11.66
CA ASP A 96 -1.51 2.82 -11.80
C ASP A 96 -1.94 2.77 -13.28
N LYS A 97 -1.33 3.61 -14.11
CA LYS A 97 -1.51 3.62 -15.55
C LYS A 97 -1.10 2.30 -16.23
N TYR A 98 0.08 1.80 -15.85
CA TYR A 98 0.59 0.56 -16.44
C TYR A 98 -0.22 -0.65 -15.97
N TYR A 99 -0.64 -0.64 -14.71
CA TYR A 99 -1.51 -1.68 -14.14
C TYR A 99 -2.89 -1.70 -14.81
N ALA A 100 -3.53 -0.55 -14.99
CA ALA A 100 -4.81 -0.46 -15.70
C ALA A 100 -4.72 -1.05 -17.10
N LYS A 101 -3.66 -0.69 -17.84
CA LYS A 101 -3.42 -1.24 -19.18
C LYS A 101 -3.17 -2.74 -19.17
N ALA A 102 -2.38 -3.24 -18.21
CA ALA A 102 -2.13 -4.67 -18.08
C ALA A 102 -3.41 -5.45 -17.78
N LEU A 103 -4.35 -4.90 -16.98
CA LEU A 103 -5.66 -5.50 -16.72
C LEU A 103 -6.52 -5.57 -18.00
N GLU A 104 -6.50 -4.55 -18.86
CA GLU A 104 -7.20 -4.57 -20.15
C GLU A 104 -6.65 -5.67 -21.07
N GLU A 105 -5.34 -5.79 -21.17
CA GLU A 105 -4.66 -6.81 -21.97
C GLU A 105 -4.93 -8.23 -21.40
N LEU A 106 -4.93 -8.40 -20.07
CA LEU A 106 -5.31 -9.67 -19.41
C LEU A 106 -6.76 -10.05 -19.69
N ALA A 107 -7.68 -9.08 -19.70
CA ALA A 107 -9.08 -9.32 -20.03
C ALA A 107 -9.23 -9.85 -21.47
N GLY A 108 -8.41 -9.36 -22.41
CA GLY A 108 -8.31 -9.89 -23.76
C GLY A 108 -7.82 -11.35 -23.83
N CYS A 109 -7.05 -11.80 -22.84
CA CYS A 109 -6.57 -13.17 -22.68
C CYS A 109 -7.54 -14.08 -21.88
N GLY A 110 -8.71 -13.57 -21.47
CA GLY A 110 -9.70 -14.32 -20.70
C GLY A 110 -9.57 -14.17 -19.17
N TYR A 111 -8.59 -13.41 -18.66
CA TYR A 111 -8.42 -13.14 -17.22
C TYR A 111 -9.04 -11.80 -16.86
N ARG A 112 -10.20 -11.81 -16.21
CA ARG A 112 -10.91 -10.59 -15.80
C ARG A 112 -10.93 -10.46 -14.28
N LYS A 113 -10.68 -9.23 -13.81
CA LYS A 113 -10.97 -8.88 -12.42
C LYS A 113 -12.48 -8.90 -12.20
N VAL A 114 -12.92 -9.57 -11.15
CA VAL A 114 -14.35 -9.62 -10.78
C VAL A 114 -14.80 -8.23 -10.32
N ASP A 115 -15.91 -7.75 -10.90
CA ASP A 115 -16.60 -6.55 -10.45
C ASP A 115 -17.77 -6.96 -9.55
N PHE A 116 -17.62 -6.73 -8.24
CA PHE A 116 -18.64 -7.11 -7.26
C PHE A 116 -19.90 -6.23 -7.29
N ASP A 117 -19.84 -5.07 -7.94
CA ASP A 117 -21.02 -4.19 -8.10
C ASP A 117 -21.92 -4.65 -9.26
N HIS A 118 -21.39 -5.48 -10.18
CA HIS A 118 -22.09 -5.96 -11.37
C HIS A 118 -22.00 -7.48 -11.55
N LEU A 119 -22.28 -8.23 -10.48
CA LEU A 119 -22.29 -9.70 -10.53
C LEU A 119 -23.52 -10.25 -11.27
N SER A 120 -23.35 -11.38 -11.97
CA SER A 120 -24.48 -12.20 -12.39
C SER A 120 -25.19 -12.81 -11.16
N LYS A 121 -26.47 -13.20 -11.31
CA LYS A 121 -27.22 -13.86 -10.22
C LYS A 121 -26.56 -15.20 -9.79
N GLU A 122 -25.85 -15.86 -10.69
CA GLU A 122 -25.13 -17.09 -10.42
C GLU A 122 -23.87 -16.83 -9.61
N ASP A 123 -23.08 -15.85 -10.02
CA ASP A 123 -21.87 -15.41 -9.30
C ASP A 123 -22.22 -14.88 -7.91
N GLU A 124 -23.30 -14.09 -7.79
CA GLU A 124 -23.76 -13.59 -6.50
C GLU A 124 -24.09 -14.72 -5.51
N ARG A 125 -24.77 -15.80 -5.99
CA ARG A 125 -25.06 -16.98 -5.17
C ARG A 125 -23.78 -17.72 -4.78
N PHE A 126 -22.85 -17.88 -5.73
CA PHE A 126 -21.57 -18.51 -5.49
C PHE A 126 -20.78 -17.75 -4.41
N TRP A 127 -20.61 -16.43 -4.58
CA TRP A 127 -19.84 -15.62 -3.64
C TRP A 127 -20.50 -15.51 -2.26
N LYS A 128 -21.83 -15.44 -2.19
CA LYS A 128 -22.55 -15.50 -0.90
C LYS A 128 -22.32 -16.82 -0.17
N LYS A 129 -22.39 -17.93 -0.89
CA LYS A 129 -22.12 -19.24 -0.31
C LYS A 129 -20.67 -19.33 0.16
N TYR A 130 -19.72 -18.96 -0.68
CA TYR A 130 -18.30 -18.97 -0.36
C TYR A 130 -17.98 -18.11 0.88
N PHE A 131 -18.55 -16.91 0.94
CA PHE A 131 -18.40 -16.07 2.12
C PHE A 131 -18.92 -16.75 3.39
N GLN A 132 -20.10 -17.37 3.36
CA GLN A 132 -20.70 -18.00 4.53
C GLN A 132 -19.97 -19.26 4.99
N THR A 133 -19.46 -20.05 4.05
CA THR A 133 -18.84 -21.35 4.37
C THR A 133 -17.34 -21.25 4.65
N GLU A 134 -16.64 -20.37 3.95
CA GLU A 134 -15.18 -20.30 4.00
C GLU A 134 -14.65 -19.06 4.73
N LEU A 135 -15.22 -17.87 4.45
CA LEU A 135 -14.67 -16.63 4.97
C LEU A 135 -15.23 -16.27 6.35
N PHE A 136 -16.55 -16.31 6.51
CA PHE A 136 -17.21 -15.89 7.76
C PHE A 136 -16.72 -16.64 9.01
N PRO A 137 -16.48 -17.96 8.97
CA PRO A 137 -16.00 -18.71 10.15
C PRO A 137 -14.59 -18.31 10.64
N ILE A 138 -13.75 -17.77 9.76
CA ILE A 138 -12.37 -17.37 10.08
C ILE A 138 -12.24 -15.88 10.43
N LEU A 139 -13.30 -15.10 10.27
CA LEU A 139 -13.31 -13.70 10.69
C LEU A 139 -13.35 -13.59 12.21
N SER A 140 -12.50 -12.74 12.75
CA SER A 140 -12.40 -12.48 14.19
C SER A 140 -12.63 -10.99 14.49
N PRO A 141 -13.90 -10.52 14.45
CA PRO A 141 -14.19 -9.12 14.71
C PRO A 141 -13.87 -8.76 16.17
N GLN A 142 -13.25 -7.60 16.37
CA GLN A 142 -12.92 -7.05 17.67
C GLN A 142 -13.66 -5.72 17.85
N ILE A 143 -14.30 -5.53 19.00
CA ILE A 143 -14.97 -4.27 19.34
C ILE A 143 -14.03 -3.44 20.20
N VAL A 144 -13.88 -2.17 19.81
CA VAL A 144 -13.11 -1.18 20.59
C VAL A 144 -14.09 -0.39 21.44
N ASP A 145 -13.98 -0.51 22.74
CA ASP A 145 -14.79 0.20 23.73
C ASP A 145 -13.92 0.58 24.96
N SER A 146 -14.55 1.08 26.02
CA SER A 146 -13.86 1.47 27.26
C SER A 146 -13.13 0.31 27.98
N ARG A 147 -13.52 -0.95 27.71
CA ARG A 147 -12.93 -2.18 28.30
C ARG A 147 -11.98 -2.87 27.35
N HIS A 148 -12.12 -2.66 26.05
CA HIS A 148 -11.33 -3.27 25.00
C HIS A 148 -10.59 -2.18 24.22
N PRO A 149 -9.29 -1.97 24.52
CA PRO A 149 -8.49 -0.92 23.87
C PRO A 149 -8.29 -1.22 22.39
N PHE A 150 -7.90 -0.20 21.64
CA PHE A 150 -7.60 -0.33 20.22
C PHE A 150 -6.52 -1.40 19.99
N PRO A 151 -6.77 -2.39 19.12
CA PRO A 151 -5.82 -3.49 18.90
C PRO A 151 -4.56 -3.02 18.16
N PHE A 152 -3.47 -3.75 18.35
CA PHE A 152 -2.26 -3.55 17.55
C PHE A 152 -2.52 -4.01 16.11
N LEU A 153 -2.44 -3.07 15.18
CA LEU A 153 -2.56 -3.36 13.76
C LEU A 153 -1.19 -3.73 13.18
N ARG A 154 -1.11 -4.92 12.59
CA ARG A 154 0.12 -5.36 11.91
C ARG A 154 0.33 -4.60 10.62
N ASN A 155 1.58 -4.30 10.32
CA ASN A 155 1.95 -3.64 9.07
C ASN A 155 1.67 -4.56 7.87
N LYS A 156 1.27 -3.97 6.73
CA LYS A 156 0.92 -4.67 5.48
C LYS A 156 -0.29 -5.60 5.55
N GLU A 157 -1.06 -5.59 6.63
CA GLU A 157 -2.34 -6.30 6.71
C GLU A 157 -3.52 -5.37 6.40
N ILE A 158 -4.58 -5.95 5.90
CA ILE A 158 -5.83 -5.23 5.62
C ILE A 158 -6.79 -5.45 6.79
N TYR A 159 -7.41 -4.38 7.24
CA TYR A 159 -8.41 -4.38 8.29
C TYR A 159 -9.68 -3.68 7.79
N LEU A 160 -10.83 -4.24 8.08
CA LEU A 160 -12.11 -3.59 7.87
C LEU A 160 -12.51 -2.87 9.17
N GLY A 161 -12.63 -1.54 9.12
CA GLY A 161 -13.19 -0.74 10.20
C GLY A 161 -14.69 -0.59 10.02
N VAL A 162 -15.47 -0.94 11.06
CA VAL A 162 -16.94 -0.87 11.05
C VAL A 162 -17.41 0.02 12.17
N LEU A 163 -18.10 1.11 11.83
CA LEU A 163 -18.73 1.98 12.82
C LEU A 163 -20.09 1.39 13.22
N LEU A 164 -20.20 0.95 14.47
CA LEU A 164 -21.40 0.36 15.02
C LEU A 164 -22.22 1.45 15.74
N ARG A 165 -23.52 1.51 15.48
CA ARG A 165 -24.46 2.35 16.24
C ARG A 165 -25.14 1.49 17.28
N GLU A 166 -25.03 1.89 18.53
CA GLU A 166 -25.77 1.23 19.61
C GLU A 166 -27.22 1.72 19.67
N LYS A 167 -28.07 1.00 20.41
CA LYS A 167 -29.47 1.37 20.60
C LYS A 167 -29.67 2.72 21.33
N HIS A 168 -28.65 3.20 22.02
CA HIS A 168 -28.66 4.54 22.63
C HIS A 168 -28.19 5.59 21.60
N PRO A 169 -28.89 6.71 21.42
CA PRO A 169 -28.72 7.60 20.26
C PRO A 169 -27.34 8.27 20.14
N ASN A 170 -26.47 8.21 21.14
CA ASN A 170 -25.15 8.84 21.15
C ASN A 170 -23.99 7.87 21.40
N ALA A 171 -24.23 6.55 21.48
CA ALA A 171 -23.16 5.58 21.67
C ALA A 171 -22.77 4.99 20.32
N GLN A 172 -21.49 5.17 19.98
CA GLN A 172 -20.86 4.57 18.81
C GLN A 172 -19.70 3.72 19.26
N SER A 173 -19.58 2.53 18.70
CA SER A 173 -18.48 1.62 18.93
C SER A 173 -17.78 1.33 17.60
N LEU A 174 -16.47 1.12 17.62
CA LEU A 174 -15.68 0.75 16.45
C LEU A 174 -15.46 -0.75 16.44
N GLY A 175 -15.90 -1.43 15.38
CA GLY A 175 -15.52 -2.80 15.09
C GLY A 175 -14.29 -2.83 14.19
N ILE A 176 -13.33 -3.69 14.48
CA ILE A 176 -12.15 -3.94 13.64
C ILE A 176 -12.14 -5.41 13.28
N ILE A 177 -12.11 -5.70 11.99
CA ILE A 177 -12.08 -7.07 11.47
C ILE A 177 -10.77 -7.26 10.70
N PRO A 178 -9.82 -8.07 11.20
CA PRO A 178 -8.63 -8.40 10.44
C PRO A 178 -9.00 -9.28 9.24
N ILE A 179 -8.54 -8.88 8.06
CA ILE A 179 -8.64 -9.70 6.85
C ILE A 179 -7.37 -10.55 6.80
N SER A 180 -7.50 -11.80 7.22
CA SER A 180 -6.37 -12.71 7.37
C SER A 180 -5.58 -12.86 6.07
N SER A 181 -4.24 -12.85 6.18
CA SER A 181 -3.33 -13.20 5.07
C SER A 181 -3.43 -14.68 4.64
N GLN A 182 -4.11 -15.50 5.44
CA GLN A 182 -4.39 -16.90 5.11
C GLN A 182 -5.57 -17.06 4.13
N MET A 183 -6.34 -15.98 3.90
CA MET A 183 -7.33 -15.98 2.82
C MET A 183 -6.59 -15.88 1.48
N GLU A 184 -6.81 -16.82 0.58
CA GLU A 184 -6.39 -16.71 -0.82
C GLU A 184 -7.03 -15.45 -1.43
N ARG A 185 -6.22 -14.63 -2.09
CA ARG A 185 -6.65 -13.37 -2.69
C ARG A 185 -6.76 -13.52 -4.20
#